data_2c1c62a294d61a889b7fa82076f3cc3d
#
_entry.id   2c1c62a294d61a889b7fa82076f3cc3d
#
_cell.length_a   1.000
_cell.length_b   1.000
_cell.length_c   1.000
_cell.angle_alpha   90.00
_cell.angle_beta   90.00
_cell.angle_gamma   90.00
#
_symmetry.space_group_name_H-M   'P 1'
#
loop_
_entity.id
_entity.type
_entity.pdbx_description
1 polymer ?
#
loop_
_entity_poly.entity_id
_entity_poly.type
_entity_poly.pdbx_seq_one_letter_code
_entity_poly.pdbx_strand_id
1 'polypeptide(L)'
;MPTFERLARFDREFRRLPRELQRAFLAVLPVFVAALKEDPPVFPPALRVHRVQGTAGVWEITFAPDGRATFEYGAEVMAGEPHVIWRRVGTHAVLSQS
;
A
#
# COMPACT_ATOMS: atom_id res chain seq x y z
N MET A 1 -9.65 -1.94 -14.75
CA MET A 1 -8.52 -2.42 -13.93
C MET A 1 -7.85 -1.26 -13.23
N PRO A 2 -7.72 -1.28 -11.91
CA PRO A 2 -6.92 -0.27 -11.22
C PRO A 2 -5.51 -0.22 -11.78
N THR A 3 -4.91 0.96 -11.74
CA THR A 3 -3.54 1.14 -12.20
C THR A 3 -2.63 1.46 -11.02
N PHE A 4 -1.33 1.16 -11.17
CA PHE A 4 -0.38 1.26 -10.07
C PHE A 4 0.93 1.86 -10.53
N GLU A 5 1.59 2.59 -9.62
CA GLU A 5 2.98 2.96 -9.79
C GLU A 5 3.68 2.89 -8.43
N ARG A 6 5.00 2.86 -8.45
CA ARG A 6 5.83 2.83 -7.24
C ARG A 6 6.81 3.98 -7.30
N LEU A 7 6.95 4.67 -6.17
CA LEU A 7 8.01 5.67 -6.06
C LEU A 7 9.37 4.96 -5.93
N ALA A 8 10.42 5.63 -6.34
CA ALA A 8 11.78 5.07 -6.24
C ALA A 8 12.11 4.67 -4.81
N ARG A 9 11.65 5.44 -3.82
CA ARG A 9 11.86 5.13 -2.42
C ARG A 9 11.22 3.79 -2.04
N PHE A 10 10.01 3.53 -2.52
CA PHE A 10 9.34 2.25 -2.26
C PHE A 10 10.18 1.09 -2.80
N ASP A 11 10.69 1.22 -4.03
CA ASP A 11 11.48 0.14 -4.63
C ASP A 11 12.75 -0.13 -3.84
N ARG A 12 13.43 0.92 -3.38
CA ARG A 12 14.64 0.75 -2.56
C ARG A 12 14.33 0.07 -1.24
N GLU A 13 13.26 0.49 -0.58
CA GLU A 13 12.87 -0.09 0.70
C GLU A 13 12.41 -1.53 0.55
N PHE A 14 11.67 -1.82 -0.52
CA PHE A 14 11.21 -3.18 -0.77
C PHE A 14 12.38 -4.15 -0.95
N ARG A 15 13.41 -3.73 -1.68
CA ARG A 15 14.59 -4.57 -1.89
C ARG A 15 15.33 -4.86 -0.59
N ARG A 16 15.21 -4.00 0.42
CA ARG A 16 15.85 -4.17 1.72
C ARG A 16 15.03 -5.01 2.70
N LEU A 17 13.77 -5.29 2.39
CA LEU A 17 12.95 -6.10 3.27
C LEU A 17 13.48 -7.54 3.35
N PRO A 18 13.38 -8.18 4.53
CA PRO A 18 13.57 -9.62 4.60
C PRO A 18 12.68 -10.31 3.58
N ARG A 19 13.17 -11.41 3.02
CA ARG A 19 12.46 -12.11 1.95
C ARG A 19 11.05 -12.52 2.38
N GLU A 20 10.87 -12.94 3.62
CA GLU A 20 9.56 -13.33 4.13
C GLU A 20 8.55 -12.18 4.11
N LEU A 21 9.01 -10.94 4.38
CA LEU A 21 8.13 -9.78 4.31
C LEU A 21 7.83 -9.38 2.87
N GLN A 22 8.81 -9.55 1.97
CA GLN A 22 8.55 -9.34 0.54
C GLN A 22 7.45 -10.28 0.05
N ARG A 23 7.52 -11.55 0.44
CA ARG A 23 6.51 -12.55 0.08
C ARG A 23 5.14 -12.21 0.67
N ALA A 24 5.13 -11.77 1.93
CA ALA A 24 3.88 -11.40 2.60
C ALA A 24 3.19 -10.24 1.88
N PHE A 25 3.96 -9.23 1.46
CA PHE A 25 3.40 -8.11 0.71
C PHE A 25 2.80 -8.59 -0.61
N LEU A 26 3.55 -9.40 -1.36
CA LEU A 26 3.08 -9.91 -2.65
C LEU A 26 1.83 -10.79 -2.50
N ALA A 27 1.73 -11.53 -1.39
CA ALA A 27 0.56 -12.37 -1.13
C ALA A 27 -0.69 -11.53 -0.85
N VAL A 28 -0.53 -10.34 -0.28
CA VAL A 28 -1.65 -9.44 0.05
C VAL A 28 -2.13 -8.66 -1.17
N LEU A 29 -1.26 -8.44 -2.16
CA LEU A 29 -1.61 -7.61 -3.32
C LEU A 29 -2.90 -8.04 -4.02
N PRO A 30 -3.13 -9.33 -4.33
CA PRO A 30 -4.39 -9.71 -4.99
C PRO A 30 -5.62 -9.35 -4.17
N VAL A 31 -5.53 -9.46 -2.85
CA VAL A 31 -6.63 -9.09 -1.95
C VAL A 31 -6.87 -7.58 -2.00
N PHE A 32 -5.80 -6.81 -1.96
CA PHE A 32 -5.87 -5.35 -2.05
C PHE A 32 -6.48 -4.91 -3.39
N VAL A 33 -6.01 -5.48 -4.49
CA VAL A 33 -6.50 -5.16 -5.83
C VAL A 33 -7.99 -5.49 -5.96
N ALA A 34 -8.40 -6.65 -5.45
CA ALA A 34 -9.81 -7.05 -5.50
C ALA A 34 -10.69 -6.05 -4.75
N ALA A 35 -10.22 -5.56 -3.59
CA ALA A 35 -10.96 -4.57 -2.81
C ALA A 35 -11.08 -3.24 -3.56
N LEU A 36 -10.05 -2.85 -4.30
CA LEU A 36 -10.08 -1.61 -5.08
C LEU A 36 -11.09 -1.62 -6.21
N LYS A 37 -11.51 -2.80 -6.66
CA LYS A 37 -12.49 -2.90 -7.75
C LYS A 37 -13.90 -2.52 -7.29
N GLU A 38 -14.13 -2.50 -5.98
CA GLU A 38 -15.40 -2.04 -5.43
C GLU A 38 -15.41 -0.51 -5.35
N ASP A 39 -16.58 0.10 -5.44
CA ASP A 39 -16.72 1.55 -5.37
C ASP A 39 -17.84 1.89 -4.37
N PRO A 40 -17.51 2.40 -3.18
CA PRO A 40 -16.14 2.65 -2.67
C PRO A 40 -15.42 1.35 -2.30
N PRO A 41 -14.09 1.38 -2.24
CA PRO A 41 -13.34 0.18 -1.86
C PRO A 41 -13.71 -0.33 -0.48
N VAL A 42 -13.80 -1.65 -0.35
CA VAL A 42 -14.06 -2.30 0.93
C VAL A 42 -12.90 -3.24 1.22
N PHE A 43 -11.99 -2.80 2.08
CA PHE A 43 -10.80 -3.57 2.41
C PHE A 43 -11.08 -4.56 3.54
N PRO A 44 -10.51 -5.79 3.48
CA PRO A 44 -10.62 -6.72 4.60
C PRO A 44 -10.06 -6.10 5.88
N PRO A 45 -10.71 -6.30 7.04
CA PRO A 45 -10.24 -5.73 8.31
C PRO A 45 -8.80 -6.10 8.65
N ALA A 46 -8.34 -7.27 8.22
CA ALA A 46 -6.97 -7.71 8.51
C ALA A 46 -5.90 -6.81 7.90
N LEU A 47 -6.22 -6.11 6.81
CA LEU A 47 -5.27 -5.18 6.19
C LEU A 47 -5.16 -3.85 6.94
N ARG A 48 -6.09 -3.56 7.85
CA ARG A 48 -6.09 -2.35 8.67
C ARG A 48 -5.82 -1.08 7.86
N VAL A 49 -6.47 -0.96 6.71
CA VAL A 49 -6.29 0.20 5.86
C VAL A 49 -6.82 1.44 6.56
N HIS A 50 -5.97 2.45 6.72
CA HIS A 50 -6.36 3.68 7.40
C HIS A 50 -5.51 4.85 6.91
N ARG A 51 -6.04 6.05 7.09
CA ARG A 51 -5.29 7.26 6.73
C ARG A 51 -4.21 7.52 7.78
N VAL A 52 -3.03 7.92 7.30
CA VAL A 52 -1.94 8.32 8.19
C VAL A 52 -2.23 9.72 8.70
N GLN A 53 -2.26 9.88 10.03
CA GLN A 53 -2.53 11.17 10.65
C GLN A 53 -1.45 12.19 10.27
N GLY A 54 -1.89 13.45 10.10
CA GLY A 54 -0.97 14.52 9.76
C GLY A 54 -0.58 14.56 8.29
N THR A 55 -1.18 13.73 7.44
CA THR A 55 -0.90 13.71 6.01
C THR A 55 -2.15 14.07 5.22
N ALA A 56 -1.94 14.54 3.99
CA ALA A 56 -3.01 14.83 3.06
C ALA A 56 -3.14 13.66 2.08
N GLY A 57 -3.92 12.65 2.47
CA GLY A 57 -4.26 11.57 1.56
C GLY A 57 -3.29 10.40 1.50
N VAL A 58 -2.45 10.23 2.51
CA VAL A 58 -1.59 9.04 2.61
C VAL A 58 -2.30 7.98 3.44
N TRP A 59 -2.32 6.76 2.94
CA TRP A 59 -2.96 5.61 3.57
C TRP A 59 -1.91 4.56 3.91
N GLU A 60 -2.19 3.75 4.92
CA GLU A 60 -1.29 2.68 5.33
C GLU A 60 -2.04 1.36 5.36
N ILE A 61 -1.36 0.29 4.91
CA ILE A 61 -1.87 -1.08 5.08
C ILE A 61 -0.90 -1.87 5.96
N THR A 62 -1.46 -2.85 6.66
CA THR A 62 -0.70 -3.86 7.39
C THR A 62 -0.72 -5.14 6.55
N PHE A 63 0.45 -5.61 6.10
CA PHE A 63 0.52 -6.83 5.30
C PHE A 63 1.16 -8.01 6.05
N ALA A 64 1.68 -7.75 7.24
CA ALA A 64 2.26 -8.76 8.13
C ALA A 64 2.27 -8.18 9.53
N PRO A 65 2.48 -8.99 10.58
CA PRO A 65 2.50 -8.47 11.95
C PRO A 65 3.42 -7.26 12.12
N ASP A 66 4.57 -7.23 11.43
CA ASP A 66 5.48 -6.09 11.46
C ASP A 66 5.71 -5.51 10.07
N GLY A 67 4.78 -5.72 9.16
CA GLY A 67 4.92 -5.21 7.79
C GLY A 67 3.89 -4.13 7.50
N ARG A 68 4.37 -2.97 7.03
CA ARG A 68 3.53 -1.82 6.70
C ARG A 68 3.91 -1.26 5.34
N ALA A 69 2.93 -0.80 4.60
CA ALA A 69 3.17 -0.10 3.34
C ALA A 69 2.24 1.09 3.26
N THR A 70 2.71 2.17 2.66
CA THR A 70 1.91 3.37 2.48
C THR A 70 1.65 3.64 1.01
N PHE A 71 0.48 4.20 0.73
CA PHE A 71 0.10 4.54 -0.63
C PHE A 71 -0.75 5.81 -0.63
N GLU A 72 -0.90 6.39 -1.81
CA GLU A 72 -1.84 7.47 -2.04
C GLU A 72 -2.54 7.23 -3.37
N TYR A 73 -3.69 7.87 -3.54
CA TYR A 73 -4.37 7.84 -4.83
C TYR A 73 -3.83 8.96 -5.69
N GLY A 74 -3.51 8.64 -6.94
CA GLY A 74 -3.08 9.63 -7.91
C GLY A 74 -4.17 9.95 -8.90
N ALA A 75 -3.84 10.80 -9.88
CA ALA A 75 -4.75 11.13 -10.96
C ALA A 75 -5.07 9.88 -11.79
N GLU A 76 -6.31 9.76 -12.24
CA GLU A 76 -6.71 8.60 -13.03
C GLU A 76 -5.87 8.50 -14.29
N VAL A 77 -5.35 7.29 -14.54
CA VAL A 77 -4.66 6.96 -15.79
C VAL A 77 -5.65 6.39 -16.77
N MET A 78 -6.59 5.58 -16.27
CA MET A 78 -7.69 5.05 -17.06
C MET A 78 -8.99 5.58 -16.45
N ALA A 79 -9.84 6.13 -17.29
CA ALA A 79 -11.08 6.76 -16.84
C ALA A 79 -11.91 5.80 -16.01
N GLY A 80 -12.34 6.28 -14.83
CA GLY A 80 -13.18 5.50 -13.91
C GLY A 80 -12.44 4.48 -13.08
N GLU A 81 -11.11 4.35 -13.24
CA GLU A 81 -10.31 3.37 -12.49
C GLU A 81 -9.39 4.08 -11.51
N PRO A 82 -9.29 3.59 -10.26
CA PRO A 82 -8.38 4.21 -9.31
C PRO A 82 -6.92 4.00 -9.72
N HIS A 83 -6.08 4.98 -9.40
CA HIS A 83 -4.64 4.89 -9.60
C HIS A 83 -3.98 4.95 -8.22
N VAL A 84 -3.18 3.94 -7.89
CA VAL A 84 -2.52 3.82 -6.59
C VAL A 84 -1.03 4.05 -6.76
N ILE A 85 -0.48 4.90 -5.91
CA ILE A 85 0.95 5.20 -5.89
C ILE A 85 1.51 4.64 -4.58
N TRP A 86 2.32 3.59 -4.68
CA TRP A 86 3.00 3.01 -3.52
C TRP A 86 4.15 3.91 -3.13
N ARG A 87 4.17 4.37 -1.86
CA ARG A 87 5.11 5.38 -1.38
C ARG A 87 6.26 4.77 -0.60
N ARG A 88 5.94 3.98 0.42
CA ARG A 88 6.93 3.40 1.33
C ARG A 88 6.53 1.99 1.71
N VAL A 89 7.52 1.19 2.10
CA VAL A 89 7.29 -0.15 2.66
C VAL A 89 8.39 -0.43 3.68
N GLY A 90 8.02 -1.05 4.79
CA GLY A 90 9.00 -1.35 5.83
C GLY A 90 8.35 -1.95 7.05
N THR A 91 9.12 -1.99 8.15
CA THR A 91 8.58 -2.38 9.44
C THR A 91 7.82 -1.21 10.05
N HIS A 92 6.99 -1.51 11.03
CA HIS A 92 6.25 -0.47 11.74
C HIS A 92 7.20 0.58 12.33
N ALA A 93 8.32 0.15 12.92
CA ALA A 93 9.28 1.07 13.51
C ALA A 93 9.89 2.01 12.48
N VAL A 94 10.22 1.50 11.30
CA VAL A 94 10.82 2.31 10.23
C VAL A 94 9.84 3.37 9.74
N LEU A 95 8.59 2.97 9.48
CA LEU A 95 7.61 3.89 8.93
C LEU A 95 7.15 4.94 9.94
N SER A 96 7.15 4.62 11.23
CA SER A 96 6.73 5.55 12.27
C SER A 96 7.73 6.68 12.50
N GLN A 97 8.94 6.55 11.94
CA GLN A 97 9.99 7.56 12.09
C GLN A 97 10.03 8.56 10.93
N SER A 98 9.16 8.43 9.96
CA SER A 98 9.20 9.30 8.80
C SER A 98 8.61 10.68 9.03
#